data_57a23a8bcf8306c15424448d60e0ee3f
#
_entry.id   57a23a8bcf8306c15424448d60e0ee3f
#
_cell.length_a   1.000
_cell.length_b   1.000
_cell.length_c   1.000
_cell.angle_alpha   90.00
_cell.angle_beta   90.00
_cell.angle_gamma   90.00
#
_symmetry.space_group_name_H-M   'P 1'
#
loop_
_entity.id
_entity.type
_entity.pdbx_description
1 polymer ?
#
loop_
_entity_poly.entity_id
_entity_poly.type
_entity_poly.pdbx_seq_one_letter_code
_entity_poly.pdbx_strand_id
1 'polypeptide(L)'
;MLFRSADGTETKENLGANAILGVSLAVARAAANALHLPLYQYLGGCHTSRMPVPMMNILNGGRHADNTVDLQEFMIMPCGAPSLDRKSVV
;
A
#
# COMPACT_ATOMS: atom_id res chain seq x y z
N MET A 1 10.60 -14.74 -8.69
CA MET A 1 11.43 -15.96 -8.60
C MET A 1 12.55 -15.84 -7.58
N LEU A 2 13.29 -14.76 -7.55
CA LEU A 2 14.44 -14.56 -6.63
C LEU A 2 14.12 -14.81 -5.14
N PHE A 3 13.00 -14.30 -4.66
CA PHE A 3 12.62 -14.43 -3.24
C PHE A 3 12.35 -15.87 -2.80
N ARG A 4 11.71 -16.68 -3.67
CA ARG A 4 11.51 -18.09 -3.38
C ARG A 4 12.80 -18.87 -3.23
N SER A 5 13.76 -18.56 -4.06
CA SER A 5 15.07 -19.23 -4.02
C SER A 5 15.90 -18.79 -2.80
N ALA A 6 15.82 -17.52 -2.42
CA ALA A 6 16.55 -16.99 -1.27
C ALA A 6 15.90 -17.41 0.06
N ASP A 7 14.61 -17.46 0.12
CA ASP A 7 13.85 -17.82 1.33
C ASP A 7 13.85 -19.34 1.57
N GLY A 8 13.79 -20.12 0.50
CA GLY A 8 13.79 -21.59 0.56
C GLY A 8 12.46 -22.20 0.96
N THR A 9 11.44 -21.42 1.27
CA THR A 9 10.10 -21.88 1.65
C THR A 9 9.06 -21.50 0.62
N GLU A 10 7.97 -22.28 0.54
CA GLU A 10 6.86 -21.97 -0.37
C GLU A 10 6.08 -20.73 0.06
N THR A 11 5.96 -20.52 1.35
CA THR A 11 5.22 -19.42 2.00
C THR A 11 6.06 -18.19 2.29
N LYS A 12 7.37 -18.24 2.02
CA LYS A 12 8.32 -17.13 2.26
C LYS A 12 8.40 -16.70 3.73
N GLU A 13 8.43 -17.68 4.63
CA GLU A 13 8.38 -17.46 6.08
C GLU A 13 9.69 -16.95 6.67
N ASN A 14 10.84 -17.29 6.07
CA ASN A 14 12.14 -16.98 6.63
C ASN A 14 12.54 -15.51 6.51
N LEU A 15 12.26 -14.89 5.37
CA LEU A 15 12.66 -13.49 5.12
C LEU A 15 11.69 -12.46 5.72
N GLY A 16 10.44 -12.84 5.90
CA GLY A 16 9.40 -11.93 6.41
C GLY A 16 8.86 -10.96 5.35
N ALA A 17 7.64 -10.51 5.57
CA ALA A 17 6.89 -9.70 4.60
C ALA A 17 7.53 -8.34 4.34
N ASN A 18 8.04 -7.68 5.37
CA ASN A 18 8.62 -6.34 5.23
C ASN A 18 9.89 -6.33 4.38
N ALA A 19 10.75 -7.31 4.55
CA ALA A 19 11.97 -7.44 3.74
C ALA A 19 11.64 -7.70 2.27
N ILE A 20 10.72 -8.62 2.00
CA ILE A 20 10.27 -8.96 0.64
C ILE A 20 9.61 -7.75 -0.03
N LEU A 21 8.72 -7.06 0.67
CA LEU A 21 8.06 -5.85 0.18
C LEU A 21 9.05 -4.71 -0.07
N GLY A 22 10.00 -4.51 0.83
CA GLY A 22 11.04 -3.48 0.68
C GLY A 22 11.85 -3.64 -0.60
N VAL A 23 12.31 -4.85 -0.88
CA VAL A 23 13.06 -5.14 -2.12
C VAL A 23 12.17 -5.01 -3.36
N SER A 24 10.93 -5.50 -3.29
CA SER A 24 9.96 -5.39 -4.39
C SER A 24 9.69 -3.93 -4.78
N LEU A 25 9.48 -3.07 -3.79
CA LEU A 25 9.29 -1.64 -4.00
C LEU A 25 10.55 -0.94 -4.53
N ALA A 26 11.71 -1.31 -4.03
CA ALA A 26 12.99 -0.76 -4.49
C ALA A 26 13.23 -1.09 -5.97
N VAL A 27 12.99 -2.33 -6.39
CA VAL A 27 13.12 -2.76 -7.78
C VAL A 27 12.14 -2.01 -8.69
N ALA A 28 10.87 -1.90 -8.29
CA ALA A 28 9.87 -1.18 -9.06
C ALA A 28 10.23 0.31 -9.23
N ARG A 29 10.72 0.93 -8.16
CA ARG A 29 11.15 2.35 -8.19
C ARG A 29 12.41 2.54 -9.05
N ALA A 30 13.38 1.64 -8.96
CA ALA A 30 14.57 1.68 -9.80
C ALA A 30 14.23 1.54 -11.29
N ALA A 31 13.33 0.64 -11.63
CA ALA A 31 12.86 0.46 -13.00
C ALA A 31 12.13 1.70 -13.53
N ALA A 32 11.25 2.29 -12.74
CA ALA A 32 10.55 3.52 -13.09
C ALA A 32 11.55 4.68 -13.34
N ASN A 33 12.55 4.84 -12.47
CA ASN A 33 13.59 5.84 -12.63
C ASN A 33 14.44 5.63 -13.91
N ALA A 34 14.78 4.38 -14.19
CA ALA A 34 15.54 4.05 -15.40
C ALA A 34 14.77 4.39 -16.69
N LEU A 35 13.45 4.33 -16.66
CA LEU A 35 12.57 4.69 -17.77
C LEU A 35 12.14 6.17 -17.73
N HIS A 36 12.59 6.94 -16.76
CA HIS A 36 12.15 8.34 -16.53
C HIS A 36 10.63 8.48 -16.39
N LEU A 37 9.98 7.49 -15.78
CA LEU A 37 8.54 7.47 -15.53
C LEU A 37 8.24 7.62 -14.03
N PRO A 38 7.15 8.29 -13.67
CA PRO A 38 6.65 8.22 -12.30
C PRO A 38 6.19 6.78 -11.98
N LEU A 39 6.35 6.38 -10.73
CA LEU A 39 6.10 5.00 -10.30
C LEU A 39 4.67 4.53 -10.62
N TYR A 40 3.68 5.39 -10.42
CA TYR A 40 2.28 5.03 -10.72
C TYR A 40 2.07 4.67 -12.20
N GLN A 41 2.74 5.39 -13.09
CA GLN A 41 2.64 5.17 -14.53
C GLN A 41 3.38 3.90 -14.97
N TYR A 42 4.54 3.63 -14.35
CA TYR A 42 5.28 2.40 -14.57
C TYR A 42 4.46 1.16 -14.15
N LEU A 43 3.81 1.21 -12.99
CA LEU A 43 3.01 0.10 -12.47
C LEU A 43 1.66 -0.07 -13.17
N GLY A 44 1.00 1.03 -13.50
CA GLY A 44 -0.36 1.02 -14.03
C GLY A 44 -0.48 1.09 -15.55
N GLY A 45 0.61 1.38 -16.24
CA GLY A 45 0.59 1.47 -17.72
C GLY A 45 -0.16 2.69 -18.25
N CYS A 46 -0.72 2.56 -19.45
CA CYS A 46 -1.32 3.67 -20.22
C CYS A 46 -2.62 4.23 -19.62
N HIS A 47 -3.27 3.50 -18.73
CA HIS A 47 -4.61 3.86 -18.21
C HIS A 47 -4.60 4.36 -16.77
N THR A 48 -3.52 4.96 -16.31
CA THR A 48 -3.35 5.43 -14.93
C THR A 48 -3.84 6.86 -14.70
N SER A 49 -4.97 7.23 -15.25
CA SER A 49 -5.53 8.58 -15.12
C SER A 49 -6.59 8.75 -14.03
N ARG A 50 -7.00 7.63 -13.40
CA ARG A 50 -8.07 7.65 -12.41
C ARG A 50 -7.52 7.53 -10.99
N MET A 51 -7.77 8.54 -10.17
CA MET A 51 -7.45 8.50 -8.74
C MET A 51 -8.45 7.61 -7.98
N PRO A 52 -7.99 6.71 -7.13
CA PRO A 52 -8.89 5.93 -6.27
C PRO A 52 -9.53 6.82 -5.21
N VAL A 53 -10.70 6.40 -4.72
CA VAL A 53 -11.28 6.99 -3.52
C VAL A 53 -10.42 6.58 -2.32
N PRO A 54 -9.91 7.53 -1.54
CA PRO A 54 -9.10 7.19 -0.37
C PRO A 54 -9.95 6.51 0.70
N MET A 55 -9.40 5.48 1.31
CA MET A 55 -9.91 4.89 2.54
C MET A 55 -9.06 5.37 3.70
N MET A 56 -9.70 5.92 4.71
CA MET A 56 -9.01 6.43 5.89
C MET A 56 -9.46 5.67 7.12
N ASN A 57 -8.51 5.07 7.83
CA ASN A 57 -8.78 4.40 9.08
C ASN A 57 -8.81 5.45 10.19
N ILE A 58 -9.96 5.61 10.84
CA ILE A 58 -10.18 6.65 11.86
C ILE A 58 -10.08 6.08 13.27
N LEU A 59 -10.58 4.86 13.46
CA LEU A 59 -10.52 4.18 14.75
C LEU A 59 -9.81 2.85 14.58
N ASN A 60 -8.75 2.68 15.35
CA ASN A 60 -8.01 1.43 15.50
C ASN A 60 -8.09 0.97 16.94
N GLY A 61 -8.71 -0.17 17.15
CA GLY A 61 -8.83 -0.79 18.45
C GLY A 61 -8.76 -2.31 18.36
N GLY A 62 -9.26 -2.97 19.39
CA GLY A 62 -9.29 -4.42 19.46
C GLY A 62 -7.91 -5.05 19.79
N ARG A 63 -7.77 -6.32 19.45
CA ARG A 63 -6.65 -7.18 19.88
C ARG A 63 -5.27 -6.75 19.39
N HIS A 64 -5.20 -5.97 18.30
CA HIS A 64 -3.95 -5.54 17.69
C HIS A 64 -3.51 -4.12 18.08
N ALA A 65 -4.33 -3.42 18.87
CA ALA A 65 -4.02 -2.09 19.37
C ALA A 65 -3.85 -2.14 20.88
N ASP A 66 -2.85 -1.43 21.39
CA ASP A 66 -2.58 -1.31 22.82
C ASP A 66 -3.48 -0.24 23.45
N ASN A 67 -4.80 -0.46 23.36
CA ASN A 67 -5.81 0.44 23.90
C ASN A 67 -7.04 -0.33 24.39
N THR A 68 -7.95 0.37 25.07
CA THR A 68 -9.18 -0.18 25.66
C THR A 68 -10.41 -0.14 24.72
N VAL A 69 -10.20 0.15 23.45
CA VAL A 69 -11.28 0.23 22.45
C VAL A 69 -11.56 -1.15 21.88
N ASP A 70 -12.75 -1.67 22.10
CA ASP A 70 -13.16 -3.01 21.62
C ASP A 70 -13.42 -3.06 20.11
N LEU A 71 -13.66 -1.91 19.48
CA LEU A 71 -13.90 -1.78 18.05
C LEU A 71 -12.57 -1.86 17.28
N GLN A 72 -12.47 -2.83 16.36
CA GLN A 72 -11.20 -3.14 15.73
C GLN A 72 -10.76 -2.11 14.68
N GLU A 73 -11.61 -1.80 13.73
CA GLU A 73 -11.30 -0.82 12.67
C GLU A 73 -12.57 -0.13 12.15
N PHE A 74 -12.48 1.18 11.97
CA PHE A 74 -13.49 1.97 11.26
C PHE A 74 -12.84 2.81 10.19
N MET A 75 -13.27 2.59 8.95
CA MET A 75 -12.79 3.32 7.79
C MET A 75 -13.86 4.27 7.26
N ILE A 76 -13.44 5.45 6.85
CA ILE A 76 -14.28 6.36 6.08
C ILE A 76 -13.83 6.41 4.63
N MET A 77 -14.79 6.55 3.72
CA MET A 77 -14.56 6.69 2.29
C MET A 77 -15.31 7.93 1.78
N PRO A 78 -14.65 9.10 1.68
CA PRO A 78 -15.29 10.33 1.24
C PRO A 78 -15.55 10.33 -0.27
N CYS A 79 -16.66 9.73 -0.70
CA CYS A 79 -16.99 9.58 -2.13
C CYS A 79 -17.51 10.86 -2.79
N GLY A 80 -18.13 11.77 -2.02
CA GLY A 80 -18.81 12.96 -2.54
C GLY A 80 -17.96 14.21 -2.70
N ALA A 81 -16.67 14.17 -2.33
CA ALA A 81 -15.82 15.34 -2.42
C ALA A 81 -15.36 15.60 -3.86
N PRO A 82 -15.35 16.85 -4.32
CA PRO A 82 -15.05 17.21 -5.71
C PRO A 82 -13.56 17.11 -6.05
N SER A 83 -12.69 17.06 -5.06
CA SER A 83 -11.22 16.91 -5.26
C SER A 83 -10.61 16.03 -4.18
N LEU A 84 -9.41 15.51 -4.45
CA LEU A 84 -8.66 14.70 -3.48
C LEU A 84 -8.29 15.51 -2.23
N ASP A 85 -7.89 16.77 -2.39
CA ASP A 85 -7.52 17.65 -1.27
C ASP A 85 -8.68 17.87 -0.30
N ARG A 86 -9.89 18.00 -0.82
CA ARG A 86 -11.10 18.14 0.02
C ARG A 86 -11.53 16.84 0.69
N LYS A 87 -11.03 15.70 0.23
CA LYS A 87 -11.29 14.40 0.86
C LYS A 87 -10.46 14.18 2.13
N SER A 88 -9.38 14.90 2.27
CA SER A 88 -8.48 14.79 3.42
C SER A 88 -8.77 15.81 4.53
N VAL A 89 -9.66 16.77 4.29
CA VAL A 89 -10.08 17.77 5.29
C VAL A 89 -11.45 17.37 5.84
N VAL A 90 -11.43 16.74 6.98
CA VAL A 90 -12.61 16.47 7.82
C VAL A 90 -12.46 17.25 9.11
#